data_a3dcf29838db645eed2da27564e65c83
#
_entry.id   a3dcf29838db645eed2da27564e65c83
#
_cell.length_a   1.000
_cell.length_b   1.000
_cell.length_c   1.000
_cell.angle_alpha   90.00
_cell.angle_beta   90.00
_cell.angle_gamma   90.00
#
_symmetry.space_group_name_H-M   'P 1'
#
loop_
_entity.id
_entity.type
_entity.pdbx_description
1 polymer ?
#
loop_
_entity_poly.entity_id
_entity_poly.type
_entity_poly.pdbx_seq_one_letter_code
_entity_poly.pdbx_strand_id
1 'polypeptide(L)'
;SMYNYDPKTGVRYLAYGGDFGDTPNDGQFVMNGIVFGDLEPKPQYYEVKKVYQHIGVKAIDTEKGVFEIFNKYYFKNLAEDYQLVYSLYEDGKPIMTGKPMDINIAPRQRAQITLPYDHASLKKDAEYFMKLQFILKDQRPWAAKGFPMAEEQILIKEATDRPSISEVTAGAAKQDGFVLDKDTKRILIKGADFEAIFDPQTGSIYSLKYGNETVIADGNGPKLDALRAFTNNDNWFYAPWFEHGLHNLIHKATEYKVLNKGNGTLVLSFTVESQAPNAARIKGGTSSGKNSIEELTDRKFGSNDFKFVTNQIWTVYPDGSIELQSSITSNRSSLVLPRLGYVMKVPQQYSNFTYYGRGPIDNYADRKSGQFIEQYTNSVAGEFVNFP
;
A
#
# COMPACT_ATOMS: atom_id res chain seq x y z
N SER A 1 25.77 9.73 9.95
CA SER A 1 25.27 11.06 9.68
C SER A 1 25.35 11.92 10.92
N MET A 2 25.50 13.20 10.74
CA MET A 2 25.51 14.19 11.82
C MET A 2 24.27 15.08 11.65
N TYR A 3 23.83 15.70 12.74
CA TYR A 3 22.78 16.70 12.66
C TYR A 3 23.32 18.05 12.21
N ASN A 4 22.57 18.76 11.40
CA ASN A 4 22.76 20.17 11.09
C ASN A 4 21.43 20.91 11.34
N TYR A 5 21.45 22.24 11.23
CA TYR A 5 20.28 23.08 11.44
C TYR A 5 20.04 23.95 10.21
N ASP A 6 18.79 24.00 9.77
CA ASP A 6 18.40 24.93 8.72
C ASP A 6 18.64 26.38 9.22
N PRO A 7 19.46 27.18 8.52
CA PRO A 7 19.85 28.53 8.99
C PRO A 7 18.68 29.53 9.02
N LYS A 8 17.57 29.23 8.32
CA LYS A 8 16.39 30.10 8.25
C LYS A 8 15.36 29.79 9.30
N THR A 9 15.12 28.46 9.52
CA THR A 9 14.06 28.00 10.41
C THR A 9 14.57 27.53 11.76
N GLY A 10 15.86 27.24 11.90
CA GLY A 10 16.46 26.64 13.08
C GLY A 10 16.09 25.16 13.29
N VAL A 11 15.39 24.56 12.34
CA VAL A 11 14.96 23.16 12.43
C VAL A 11 16.17 22.24 12.24
N ARG A 12 16.33 21.31 13.18
CA ARG A 12 17.36 20.27 13.12
C ARG A 12 16.99 19.21 12.07
N TYR A 13 17.96 18.81 11.26
CA TYR A 13 17.82 17.75 10.27
C TYR A 13 19.07 16.86 10.23
N LEU A 14 18.93 15.66 9.69
CA LEU A 14 20.06 14.75 9.45
C LEU A 14 20.79 15.20 8.17
N ALA A 15 22.08 15.51 8.33
CA ALA A 15 22.90 16.06 7.26
C ALA A 15 23.69 14.97 6.52
N TYR A 16 24.04 15.25 5.28
CA TYR A 16 24.88 14.41 4.42
C TYR A 16 25.95 15.23 3.69
N GLY A 17 26.68 14.61 2.76
CA GLY A 17 27.81 15.26 2.10
C GLY A 17 27.45 16.55 1.38
N GLY A 18 28.21 17.62 1.65
CA GLY A 18 27.98 18.96 1.14
C GLY A 18 27.17 19.87 2.04
N ASP A 19 26.38 19.36 2.99
CA ASP A 19 25.59 20.19 3.93
C ASP A 19 26.44 21.01 4.91
N PHE A 20 27.67 20.62 5.12
CA PHE A 20 28.65 21.36 5.94
C PHE A 20 29.62 22.20 5.09
N GLY A 21 29.36 22.33 3.78
CA GLY A 21 30.26 23.06 2.86
C GLY A 21 31.48 22.26 2.41
N ASP A 22 31.52 20.98 2.71
CA ASP A 22 32.59 20.06 2.33
C ASP A 22 32.61 19.79 0.83
N THR A 23 33.80 19.77 0.23
CA THR A 23 34.04 19.50 -1.19
C THR A 23 35.43 18.86 -1.37
N PRO A 24 35.56 17.74 -2.10
CA PRO A 24 34.47 16.95 -2.76
C PRO A 24 33.64 16.17 -1.75
N ASN A 25 32.42 15.77 -2.17
CA ASN A 25 31.52 14.94 -1.37
C ASN A 25 30.68 14.03 -2.30
N ASP A 26 30.06 12.98 -1.72
CA ASP A 26 29.20 12.04 -2.41
C ASP A 26 27.70 12.39 -2.26
N GLY A 27 27.38 13.61 -1.79
CA GLY A 27 26.01 14.08 -1.62
C GLY A 27 25.21 13.16 -0.71
N GLN A 28 24.06 12.72 -1.21
CA GLN A 28 23.12 11.85 -0.49
C GLN A 28 23.53 10.36 -0.43
N PHE A 29 24.72 9.99 -0.92
CA PHE A 29 25.25 8.63 -0.79
C PHE A 29 25.75 8.37 0.64
N VAL A 30 24.81 8.20 1.54
CA VAL A 30 25.03 8.11 2.99
C VAL A 30 24.01 7.19 3.62
N MET A 31 24.30 6.69 4.82
CA MET A 31 23.41 5.79 5.59
C MET A 31 22.98 4.53 4.82
N ASN A 32 23.93 3.87 4.20
CA ASN A 32 23.71 2.69 3.37
C ASN A 32 23.34 1.43 4.19
N GLY A 33 23.40 1.51 5.53
CA GLY A 33 23.02 0.43 6.43
C GLY A 33 21.51 0.26 6.58
N ILE A 34 21.11 -0.65 7.47
CA ILE A 34 19.72 -1.03 7.72
C ILE A 34 19.04 -0.19 8.82
N VAL A 35 19.72 0.83 9.35
CA VAL A 35 19.18 1.79 10.30
C VAL A 35 19.38 3.21 9.79
N PHE A 36 18.52 4.13 10.22
CA PHE A 36 18.67 5.57 9.98
C PHE A 36 19.77 6.20 10.84
N GLY A 37 20.07 7.45 10.62
CA GLY A 37 21.09 8.17 11.37
C GLY A 37 20.74 8.44 12.83
N ASP A 38 19.48 8.40 13.19
CA ASP A 38 18.95 8.45 14.56
C ASP A 38 18.81 7.08 15.22
N LEU A 39 19.31 6.02 14.55
CA LEU A 39 19.29 4.62 14.95
C LEU A 39 17.92 3.93 14.83
N GLU A 40 16.92 4.60 14.29
CA GLU A 40 15.63 3.95 14.00
C GLU A 40 15.78 2.90 12.89
N PRO A 41 15.14 1.75 13.02
CA PRO A 41 15.19 0.69 12.02
C PRO A 41 14.59 1.14 10.68
N LYS A 42 15.32 0.93 9.60
CA LYS A 42 14.76 1.04 8.24
C LYS A 42 13.88 -0.17 7.90
N PRO A 43 13.00 -0.07 6.90
CA PRO A 43 12.20 -1.23 6.46
C PRO A 43 13.01 -2.49 6.14
N GLN A 44 14.24 -2.35 5.64
CA GLN A 44 15.15 -3.47 5.37
C GLN A 44 15.57 -4.23 6.63
N TYR A 45 15.60 -3.57 7.78
CA TYR A 45 15.94 -4.21 9.07
C TYR A 45 15.00 -5.38 9.39
N TYR A 46 13.72 -5.20 9.15
CA TYR A 46 12.71 -6.23 9.44
C TYR A 46 12.83 -7.44 8.51
N GLU A 47 13.22 -7.20 7.25
CA GLU A 47 13.50 -8.29 6.32
C GLU A 47 14.76 -9.07 6.74
N VAL A 48 15.84 -8.38 7.14
CA VAL A 48 17.06 -8.99 7.67
C VAL A 48 16.76 -9.80 8.93
N LYS A 49 15.98 -9.25 9.88
CA LYS A 49 15.52 -9.98 11.07
C LYS A 49 14.80 -11.26 10.70
N LYS A 50 13.90 -11.20 9.72
CA LYS A 50 13.13 -12.34 9.23
C LYS A 50 14.01 -13.40 8.59
N VAL A 51 14.88 -13.01 7.68
CA VAL A 51 15.74 -13.94 6.92
C VAL A 51 16.76 -14.63 7.84
N TYR A 52 17.30 -13.90 8.82
CA TYR A 52 18.30 -14.43 9.76
C TYR A 52 17.72 -15.12 11.00
N GLN A 53 16.40 -15.22 11.13
CA GLN A 53 15.81 -15.91 12.28
C GLN A 53 16.26 -17.39 12.34
N HIS A 54 16.58 -17.84 13.56
CA HIS A 54 17.12 -19.19 13.80
C HIS A 54 16.04 -20.23 14.09
N ILE A 55 14.78 -19.89 13.91
CA ILE A 55 13.66 -20.81 14.07
C ILE A 55 12.83 -20.73 12.78
N GLY A 56 12.58 -21.89 12.17
CA GLY A 56 11.73 -22.01 11.00
C GLY A 56 10.43 -22.71 11.36
N VAL A 57 9.36 -22.36 10.66
CA VAL A 57 8.06 -23.04 10.78
C VAL A 57 7.57 -23.42 9.39
N LYS A 58 6.96 -24.57 9.28
CA LYS A 58 6.30 -25.06 8.08
C LYS A 58 4.94 -25.67 8.44
N ALA A 59 3.91 -25.35 7.67
CA ALA A 59 2.65 -26.07 7.76
C ALA A 59 2.80 -27.50 7.23
N ILE A 60 2.29 -28.47 7.95
CA ILE A 60 2.22 -29.87 7.54
C ILE A 60 0.78 -30.24 7.18
N ASP A 61 -0.18 -29.88 8.04
CA ASP A 61 -1.60 -30.11 7.83
C ASP A 61 -2.36 -28.97 8.54
N THR A 62 -2.79 -27.99 7.75
CA THR A 62 -3.51 -26.83 8.29
C THR A 62 -4.90 -27.18 8.79
N GLU A 63 -5.55 -28.19 8.21
CA GLU A 63 -6.87 -28.62 8.66
C GLU A 63 -6.84 -29.25 10.06
N LYS A 64 -5.75 -29.96 10.36
CA LYS A 64 -5.53 -30.58 11.68
C LYS A 64 -4.70 -29.72 12.63
N GLY A 65 -4.28 -28.55 12.20
CA GLY A 65 -3.45 -27.65 13.00
C GLY A 65 -2.02 -28.15 13.23
N VAL A 66 -1.46 -28.94 12.31
CA VAL A 66 -0.14 -29.55 12.47
C VAL A 66 0.93 -28.68 11.78
N PHE A 67 1.93 -28.29 12.57
CA PHE A 67 3.06 -27.47 12.11
C PHE A 67 4.38 -28.15 12.50
N GLU A 68 5.38 -28.05 11.64
CA GLU A 68 6.75 -28.46 11.94
C GLU A 68 7.57 -27.23 12.33
N ILE A 69 8.25 -27.30 13.45
CA ILE A 69 9.22 -26.30 13.92
C ILE A 69 10.61 -26.87 13.71
N PHE A 70 11.50 -26.06 13.10
CA PHE A 70 12.91 -26.38 12.93
C PHE A 70 13.77 -25.46 13.79
N ASN A 71 14.49 -26.01 14.74
CA ASN A 71 15.53 -25.32 15.48
C ASN A 71 16.81 -25.26 14.65
N LYS A 72 17.13 -24.09 14.10
CA LYS A 72 18.32 -23.84 13.28
C LYS A 72 19.57 -23.55 14.12
N TYR A 73 19.44 -23.33 15.44
CA TYR A 73 20.59 -23.13 16.31
C TYR A 73 21.47 -24.40 16.35
N TYR A 74 22.77 -24.20 16.61
CA TYR A 74 23.74 -25.29 16.70
C TYR A 74 23.96 -25.76 18.15
N PHE A 75 23.77 -24.89 19.13
CA PHE A 75 24.15 -25.14 20.51
C PHE A 75 23.05 -24.86 21.53
N LYS A 76 21.88 -24.43 21.10
CA LYS A 76 20.80 -23.98 21.98
C LYS A 76 19.54 -24.82 21.78
N ASN A 77 18.97 -25.34 22.88
CA ASN A 77 17.62 -25.86 22.89
C ASN A 77 16.63 -24.70 22.96
N LEU A 78 15.52 -24.76 22.22
CA LEU A 78 14.53 -23.69 22.22
C LEU A 78 13.91 -23.47 23.60
N ALA A 79 13.73 -24.52 24.39
CA ALA A 79 13.18 -24.44 25.75
C ALA A 79 14.02 -23.59 26.71
N GLU A 80 15.29 -23.33 26.42
CA GLU A 80 16.15 -22.54 27.28
C GLU A 80 15.75 -21.07 27.34
N ASP A 81 15.41 -20.50 26.20
CA ASP A 81 15.19 -19.05 26.06
C ASP A 81 13.81 -18.64 25.52
N TYR A 82 13.08 -19.56 24.89
CA TYR A 82 11.90 -19.20 24.10
C TYR A 82 10.63 -19.92 24.54
N GLN A 83 9.51 -19.20 24.38
CA GLN A 83 8.16 -19.76 24.38
C GLN A 83 7.49 -19.48 23.05
N LEU A 84 6.61 -20.37 22.63
CA LEU A 84 5.73 -20.15 21.48
C LEU A 84 4.44 -19.51 21.95
N VAL A 85 4.07 -18.41 21.30
CA VAL A 85 2.72 -17.83 21.29
C VAL A 85 2.18 -17.97 19.89
N TYR A 86 0.91 -18.34 19.76
CA TYR A 86 0.25 -18.41 18.46
C TYR A 86 -1.07 -17.66 18.50
N SER A 87 -1.45 -17.09 17.36
CA SER A 87 -2.71 -16.36 17.22
C SER A 87 -3.34 -16.66 15.86
N LEU A 88 -4.63 -16.96 15.87
CA LEU A 88 -5.43 -17.10 14.65
C LEU A 88 -6.07 -15.77 14.32
N TYR A 89 -5.88 -15.33 13.09
CA TYR A 89 -6.43 -14.09 12.54
C TYR A 89 -7.55 -14.40 11.55
N GLU A 90 -8.62 -13.64 11.60
CA GLU A 90 -9.70 -13.57 10.61
C GLU A 90 -9.68 -12.19 9.97
N ASP A 91 -9.46 -12.09 8.66
CA ASP A 91 -9.38 -10.83 7.93
C ASP A 91 -8.51 -9.76 8.64
N GLY A 92 -7.33 -10.21 9.11
CA GLY A 92 -6.32 -9.39 9.75
C GLY A 92 -6.58 -9.01 11.21
N LYS A 93 -7.65 -9.51 11.83
CA LYS A 93 -7.94 -9.32 13.26
C LYS A 93 -7.69 -10.61 14.05
N PRO A 94 -6.99 -10.56 15.18
CA PRO A 94 -6.81 -11.74 16.01
C PRO A 94 -8.17 -12.15 16.64
N ILE A 95 -8.58 -13.39 16.41
CA ILE A 95 -9.79 -13.98 16.97
C ILE A 95 -9.51 -14.99 18.07
N MET A 96 -8.28 -15.50 18.12
CA MET A 96 -7.82 -16.44 19.14
C MET A 96 -6.33 -16.23 19.40
N THR A 97 -5.92 -16.24 20.66
CA THR A 97 -4.51 -16.24 21.06
C THR A 97 -4.29 -17.31 22.10
N GLY A 98 -3.36 -18.23 21.83
CA GLY A 98 -2.96 -19.27 22.76
C GLY A 98 -2.07 -18.72 23.89
N LYS A 99 -2.09 -19.40 25.03
CA LYS A 99 -1.15 -19.11 26.12
C LYS A 99 0.28 -19.47 25.69
N PRO A 100 1.31 -18.75 26.18
CA PRO A 100 2.69 -19.11 25.94
C PRO A 100 2.96 -20.56 26.35
N MET A 101 3.59 -21.31 25.46
CA MET A 101 3.92 -22.73 25.69
C MET A 101 5.41 -22.97 25.51
N ASP A 102 5.96 -23.84 26.32
CA ASP A 102 7.36 -24.28 26.24
C ASP A 102 7.55 -25.20 25.04
N ILE A 103 8.68 -25.06 24.35
CA ILE A 103 9.02 -25.84 23.17
C ILE A 103 10.39 -26.48 23.39
N ASN A 104 10.39 -27.78 23.62
CA ASN A 104 11.63 -28.52 23.81
C ASN A 104 12.09 -29.14 22.48
N ILE A 105 12.92 -28.41 21.75
CA ILE A 105 13.51 -28.86 20.49
C ILE A 105 15.02 -28.62 20.55
N ALA A 106 15.75 -29.71 20.52
CA ALA A 106 17.22 -29.69 20.59
C ALA A 106 17.85 -29.03 19.36
N PRO A 107 19.13 -28.59 19.44
CA PRO A 107 19.82 -27.99 18.30
C PRO A 107 19.73 -28.86 17.04
N ARG A 108 19.46 -28.21 15.89
CA ARG A 108 19.36 -28.83 14.55
C ARG A 108 18.24 -29.87 14.39
N GLN A 109 17.33 -29.98 15.38
CA GLN A 109 16.22 -30.92 15.34
C GLN A 109 14.92 -30.23 14.83
N ARG A 110 14.01 -31.10 14.38
CA ARG A 110 12.66 -30.74 13.98
C ARG A 110 11.66 -31.44 14.88
N ALA A 111 10.55 -30.79 15.18
CA ALA A 111 9.44 -31.41 15.88
C ALA A 111 8.11 -30.90 15.32
N GLN A 112 7.13 -31.78 15.31
CA GLN A 112 5.75 -31.38 14.97
C GLN A 112 5.02 -31.00 16.24
N ILE A 113 4.19 -29.98 16.12
CA ILE A 113 3.24 -29.55 17.15
C ILE A 113 1.85 -29.50 16.55
N THR A 114 0.84 -29.67 17.38
CA THR A 114 -0.56 -29.48 16.99
C THR A 114 -1.11 -28.30 17.78
N LEU A 115 -1.58 -27.28 17.06
CA LEU A 115 -2.22 -26.10 17.65
C LEU A 115 -3.74 -26.32 17.66
N PRO A 116 -4.42 -26.07 18.79
CA PRO A 116 -5.85 -26.31 18.91
C PRO A 116 -6.63 -25.17 18.27
N TYR A 117 -7.21 -25.41 17.12
CA TYR A 117 -8.29 -24.60 16.52
C TYR A 117 -9.18 -25.52 15.67
N ASP A 118 -10.43 -25.13 15.51
CA ASP A 118 -11.39 -25.89 14.70
C ASP A 118 -11.46 -25.31 13.28
N HIS A 119 -10.75 -25.95 12.35
CA HIS A 119 -10.73 -25.57 10.95
C HIS A 119 -12.13 -25.67 10.30
N ALA A 120 -12.97 -26.63 10.72
CA ALA A 120 -14.28 -26.82 10.16
C ALA A 120 -15.25 -25.67 10.49
N SER A 121 -15.04 -24.99 11.60
CA SER A 121 -15.85 -23.83 12.01
C SER A 121 -15.47 -22.53 11.31
N LEU A 122 -14.36 -22.49 10.56
CA LEU A 122 -13.90 -21.28 9.86
C LEU A 122 -14.83 -20.94 8.71
N LYS A 123 -15.24 -19.67 8.63
CA LYS A 123 -16.12 -19.13 7.58
C LYS A 123 -15.50 -19.32 6.19
N LYS A 124 -16.32 -19.40 5.17
CA LYS A 124 -15.88 -19.51 3.78
C LYS A 124 -15.59 -18.15 3.13
N ASP A 125 -16.21 -17.10 3.65
CA ASP A 125 -16.11 -15.72 3.15
C ASP A 125 -14.99 -14.90 3.80
N ALA A 126 -14.21 -15.49 4.73
CA ALA A 126 -13.11 -14.86 5.42
C ALA A 126 -11.77 -15.56 5.15
N GLU A 127 -10.69 -14.78 5.17
CA GLU A 127 -9.31 -15.25 5.05
C GLU A 127 -8.69 -15.46 6.45
N TYR A 128 -8.00 -16.58 6.65
CA TYR A 128 -7.43 -16.91 7.94
C TYR A 128 -5.92 -17.13 7.88
N PHE A 129 -5.23 -16.50 8.82
CA PHE A 129 -3.79 -16.69 9.04
C PHE A 129 -3.51 -17.18 10.46
N MET A 130 -2.55 -18.07 10.60
CA MET A 130 -1.93 -18.43 11.87
C MET A 130 -0.60 -17.70 12.01
N LYS A 131 -0.46 -16.85 13.03
CA LYS A 131 0.79 -16.19 13.40
C LYS A 131 1.42 -16.95 14.57
N LEU A 132 2.68 -17.36 14.40
CA LEU A 132 3.47 -18.02 15.41
C LEU A 132 4.63 -17.12 15.80
N GLN A 133 4.79 -16.86 17.10
CA GLN A 133 5.82 -15.98 17.63
C GLN A 133 6.64 -16.73 18.68
N PHE A 134 7.95 -16.77 18.51
CA PHE A 134 8.90 -17.32 19.46
C PHE A 134 9.46 -16.19 20.30
N ILE A 135 8.94 -16.04 21.51
CA ILE A 135 9.21 -14.91 22.39
C ILE A 135 10.22 -15.25 23.47
N LEU A 136 11.01 -14.27 23.93
CA LEU A 136 11.93 -14.43 25.03
C LEU A 136 11.18 -14.72 26.35
N LYS A 137 11.61 -15.76 27.07
CA LYS A 137 11.10 -16.09 28.43
C LYS A 137 11.49 -15.05 29.46
N ASP A 138 12.70 -14.50 29.34
CA ASP A 138 13.29 -13.60 30.31
C ASP A 138 13.84 -12.36 29.62
N GLN A 139 13.97 -11.30 30.40
CA GLN A 139 14.62 -10.08 29.97
C GLN A 139 16.11 -10.33 29.65
N ARG A 140 16.59 -9.70 28.57
CA ARG A 140 18.01 -9.67 28.19
C ARG A 140 18.50 -8.21 28.21
N PRO A 141 19.83 -7.96 28.24
CA PRO A 141 20.37 -6.59 28.18
C PRO A 141 19.91 -5.78 26.96
N TRP A 142 19.56 -6.46 25.88
CA TRP A 142 19.23 -5.89 24.57
C TRP A 142 17.74 -6.04 24.21
N ALA A 143 16.92 -6.78 24.97
CA ALA A 143 15.49 -6.94 24.70
C ALA A 143 14.71 -7.33 25.98
N ALA A 144 13.47 -6.84 26.07
CA ALA A 144 12.57 -7.17 27.15
C ALA A 144 12.05 -8.61 27.05
N LYS A 145 11.58 -9.15 28.18
CA LYS A 145 10.77 -10.37 28.20
C LYS A 145 9.58 -10.22 27.25
N GLY A 146 9.28 -11.29 26.50
CA GLY A 146 8.22 -11.28 25.50
C GLY A 146 8.62 -10.73 24.12
N PHE A 147 9.87 -10.29 23.95
CA PHE A 147 10.35 -9.82 22.64
C PHE A 147 10.35 -10.96 21.62
N PRO A 148 9.73 -10.78 20.41
CA PRO A 148 9.65 -11.82 19.39
C PRO A 148 10.98 -11.96 18.65
N MET A 149 11.65 -13.11 18.88
CA MET A 149 12.93 -13.45 18.24
C MET A 149 12.76 -14.06 16.85
N ALA A 150 11.68 -14.77 16.64
CA ALA A 150 11.29 -15.32 15.35
C ALA A 150 9.77 -15.31 15.23
N GLU A 151 9.30 -15.05 14.02
CA GLU A 151 7.87 -14.95 13.73
C GLU A 151 7.57 -15.60 12.38
N GLU A 152 6.42 -16.27 12.29
CA GLU A 152 5.92 -16.82 11.04
C GLU A 152 4.42 -16.56 10.93
N GLN A 153 3.97 -16.25 9.73
CA GLN A 153 2.56 -16.17 9.41
C GLN A 153 2.24 -17.14 8.28
N ILE A 154 1.28 -18.01 8.52
CA ILE A 154 0.93 -19.11 7.62
C ILE A 154 -0.54 -18.95 7.24
N LEU A 155 -0.85 -18.96 5.96
CA LEU A 155 -2.21 -18.99 5.45
C LEU A 155 -2.86 -20.32 5.84
N ILE A 156 -3.99 -20.25 6.53
CA ILE A 156 -4.78 -21.40 6.97
C ILE A 156 -5.92 -21.67 6.01
N LYS A 157 -6.59 -20.61 5.57
CA LYS A 157 -7.75 -20.72 4.68
C LYS A 157 -7.91 -19.42 3.88
N GLU A 158 -8.09 -19.54 2.59
CA GLU A 158 -8.49 -18.44 1.71
C GLU A 158 -9.99 -18.18 1.78
N ALA A 159 -10.40 -16.95 1.57
CA ALA A 159 -11.81 -16.62 1.37
C ALA A 159 -12.23 -17.08 -0.02
N THR A 160 -13.18 -18.02 -0.09
CA THR A 160 -13.69 -18.59 -1.36
C THR A 160 -15.04 -18.00 -1.77
N ASP A 161 -15.83 -17.55 -0.81
CA ASP A 161 -17.22 -17.15 -0.99
C ASP A 161 -17.45 -15.69 -0.60
N ARG A 162 -16.43 -14.81 -0.76
CA ARG A 162 -16.67 -13.37 -0.54
C ARG A 162 -17.67 -12.87 -1.55
N PRO A 163 -18.82 -12.34 -1.09
CA PRO A 163 -19.79 -11.79 -2.01
C PRO A 163 -19.17 -10.59 -2.74
N SER A 164 -19.41 -10.53 -4.06
CA SER A 164 -19.08 -9.33 -4.82
C SER A 164 -19.87 -8.12 -4.29
N ILE A 165 -19.39 -6.90 -4.56
CA ILE A 165 -20.15 -5.70 -4.21
C ILE A 165 -21.56 -5.76 -4.76
N SER A 166 -21.72 -6.28 -5.99
CA SER A 166 -23.04 -6.46 -6.63
C SER A 166 -23.98 -7.41 -5.88
N GLU A 167 -23.47 -8.45 -5.24
CA GLU A 167 -24.28 -9.39 -4.44
C GLU A 167 -24.66 -8.79 -3.08
N VAL A 168 -23.73 -8.10 -2.42
CA VAL A 168 -24.01 -7.38 -1.15
C VAL A 168 -25.10 -6.34 -1.36
N THR A 169 -25.03 -5.58 -2.46
CA THR A 169 -25.95 -4.49 -2.77
C THR A 169 -27.30 -4.98 -3.32
N ALA A 170 -27.38 -6.17 -3.91
CA ALA A 170 -28.64 -6.76 -4.39
C ALA A 170 -29.65 -6.98 -3.24
N GLY A 171 -29.19 -7.22 -2.02
CA GLY A 171 -30.02 -7.30 -0.81
C GLY A 171 -30.58 -5.96 -0.34
N ALA A 172 -29.91 -4.83 -0.66
CA ALA A 172 -30.31 -3.48 -0.32
C ALA A 172 -31.23 -2.81 -1.36
N ALA A 173 -31.42 -3.44 -2.51
CA ALA A 173 -31.98 -2.86 -3.74
C ALA A 173 -33.50 -2.67 -3.76
N LYS A 174 -34.15 -2.31 -2.66
CA LYS A 174 -35.55 -1.85 -2.65
C LYS A 174 -35.67 -0.31 -2.58
N GLN A 175 -34.68 0.42 -3.04
CA GLN A 175 -34.80 1.88 -3.12
C GLN A 175 -35.22 2.32 -4.52
N ASP A 176 -36.29 3.11 -4.54
CA ASP A 176 -36.79 3.78 -5.75
C ASP A 176 -35.69 4.67 -6.31
N GLY A 177 -35.36 4.40 -7.54
CA GLY A 177 -34.61 5.11 -8.55
C GLY A 177 -33.66 6.24 -8.18
N PHE A 178 -32.48 6.24 -8.81
CA PHE A 178 -31.59 7.40 -8.84
C PHE A 178 -32.22 8.58 -9.57
N VAL A 179 -32.01 9.78 -9.07
CA VAL A 179 -32.13 10.96 -9.91
C VAL A 179 -30.84 11.09 -10.71
N LEU A 180 -30.95 10.91 -12.02
CA LEU A 180 -29.86 11.13 -12.97
C LEU A 180 -30.11 12.42 -13.71
N ASP A 181 -29.30 13.43 -13.46
CA ASP A 181 -29.25 14.68 -14.23
C ASP A 181 -27.97 14.70 -15.06
N LYS A 182 -28.12 14.92 -16.36
CA LYS A 182 -27.03 15.01 -17.33
C LYS A 182 -26.93 16.43 -17.87
N ASP A 183 -26.20 17.25 -17.16
CA ASP A 183 -25.72 18.50 -17.75
C ASP A 183 -24.44 18.22 -18.55
N THR A 184 -24.19 19.03 -19.57
CA THR A 184 -22.94 19.00 -20.38
C THR A 184 -21.68 19.16 -19.53
N LYS A 185 -21.80 19.76 -18.34
CA LYS A 185 -20.70 19.99 -17.42
C LYS A 185 -20.53 18.91 -16.35
N ARG A 186 -21.60 18.22 -15.95
CA ARG A 186 -21.60 17.26 -14.83
C ARG A 186 -22.65 16.19 -15.02
N ILE A 187 -22.37 15.01 -14.47
CA ILE A 187 -23.33 13.91 -14.36
C ILE A 187 -23.63 13.75 -12.88
N LEU A 188 -24.81 14.15 -12.44
CA LEU A 188 -25.28 14.03 -11.08
C LEU A 188 -26.04 12.72 -10.90
N ILE A 189 -25.66 11.93 -9.90
CA ILE A 189 -26.34 10.71 -9.47
C ILE A 189 -26.69 10.92 -8.00
N LYS A 190 -27.98 10.86 -7.69
CA LYS A 190 -28.48 11.08 -6.32
C LYS A 190 -29.28 9.88 -5.86
N GLY A 191 -28.83 9.22 -4.81
CA GLY A 191 -29.54 8.19 -4.07
C GLY A 191 -30.20 8.73 -2.81
N ALA A 192 -30.70 7.85 -1.94
CA ALA A 192 -31.36 8.25 -0.69
C ALA A 192 -30.41 8.98 0.25
N ASP A 193 -29.22 8.41 0.46
CA ASP A 193 -28.24 8.90 1.43
C ASP A 193 -26.89 9.26 0.81
N PHE A 194 -26.81 9.37 -0.52
CA PHE A 194 -25.57 9.76 -1.19
C PHE A 194 -25.82 10.64 -2.41
N GLU A 195 -24.79 11.40 -2.75
CA GLU A 195 -24.72 12.21 -3.97
C GLU A 195 -23.33 12.04 -4.61
N ALA A 196 -23.30 11.55 -5.85
CA ALA A 196 -22.09 11.40 -6.65
C ALA A 196 -22.17 12.28 -7.91
N ILE A 197 -21.18 13.11 -8.11
CA ILE A 197 -21.04 13.97 -9.30
C ILE A 197 -19.83 13.49 -10.08
N PHE A 198 -20.04 13.11 -11.34
CA PHE A 198 -18.97 12.75 -12.26
C PHE A 198 -18.67 13.91 -13.22
N ASP A 199 -17.40 14.05 -13.56
CA ASP A 199 -16.94 14.98 -14.59
C ASP A 199 -16.80 14.26 -15.93
N PRO A 200 -17.68 14.52 -16.91
CA PRO A 200 -17.62 13.88 -18.22
C PRO A 200 -16.39 14.28 -19.03
N GLN A 201 -15.66 15.32 -18.65
CA GLN A 201 -14.44 15.76 -19.35
C GLN A 201 -13.22 14.96 -18.91
N THR A 202 -13.19 14.50 -17.67
CA THR A 202 -12.05 13.78 -17.10
C THR A 202 -12.33 12.31 -16.84
N GLY A 203 -13.59 11.88 -16.86
CA GLY A 203 -14.02 10.51 -16.56
C GLY A 203 -13.85 10.14 -15.08
N SER A 204 -13.82 11.10 -14.17
CA SER A 204 -13.58 10.89 -12.76
C SER A 204 -14.71 11.46 -11.89
N ILE A 205 -14.76 11.02 -10.63
CA ILE A 205 -15.65 11.61 -9.62
C ILE A 205 -15.19 13.04 -9.34
N TYR A 206 -16.11 13.99 -9.50
CA TYR A 206 -15.90 15.39 -9.14
C TYR A 206 -16.19 15.63 -7.66
N SER A 207 -17.31 15.07 -7.16
CA SER A 207 -17.71 15.17 -5.77
C SER A 207 -18.43 13.90 -5.34
N LEU A 208 -18.22 13.47 -4.11
CA LEU A 208 -18.92 12.35 -3.48
C LEU A 208 -19.27 12.70 -2.04
N LYS A 209 -20.55 12.54 -1.70
CA LYS A 209 -21.09 12.76 -0.36
C LYS A 209 -21.92 11.57 0.09
N TYR A 210 -21.88 11.28 1.39
CA TYR A 210 -22.77 10.36 2.07
C TYR A 210 -23.44 11.13 3.22
N GLY A 211 -24.77 11.22 3.18
CA GLY A 211 -25.49 12.11 4.09
C GLY A 211 -24.95 13.56 3.99
N ASN A 212 -24.48 14.10 5.11
CA ASN A 212 -23.86 15.44 5.20
C ASN A 212 -22.33 15.43 5.05
N GLU A 213 -21.71 14.25 4.94
CA GLU A 213 -20.27 14.10 4.90
C GLU A 213 -19.72 14.11 3.47
N THR A 214 -18.79 15.02 3.20
CA THR A 214 -18.08 15.07 1.91
C THR A 214 -16.85 14.19 1.98
N VAL A 215 -16.79 13.16 1.15
CA VAL A 215 -15.65 12.24 1.02
C VAL A 215 -14.70 12.67 -0.09
N ILE A 216 -15.25 13.17 -1.20
CA ILE A 216 -14.47 13.70 -2.32
C ILE A 216 -15.06 15.06 -2.68
N ALA A 217 -14.20 16.07 -2.85
CA ALA A 217 -14.60 17.43 -3.22
C ALA A 217 -13.78 17.93 -4.43
N ASP A 218 -14.36 18.86 -5.17
CA ASP A 218 -13.69 19.75 -6.13
C ASP A 218 -12.80 19.05 -7.16
N GLY A 219 -13.27 17.93 -7.71
CA GLY A 219 -12.56 17.19 -8.74
C GLY A 219 -11.33 16.42 -8.26
N ASN A 220 -11.26 16.13 -6.95
CA ASN A 220 -10.20 15.33 -6.34
C ASN A 220 -10.44 13.80 -6.37
N GLY A 221 -11.39 13.35 -7.17
CA GLY A 221 -11.65 11.91 -7.36
C GLY A 221 -10.49 11.16 -8.01
N PRO A 222 -10.59 9.82 -8.08
CA PRO A 222 -9.51 8.98 -8.58
C PRO A 222 -9.07 9.35 -10.00
N LYS A 223 -7.78 9.63 -10.17
CA LYS A 223 -7.12 9.87 -11.46
C LYS A 223 -5.91 8.97 -11.60
N LEU A 224 -5.65 8.56 -12.84
CA LEU A 224 -4.46 7.75 -13.14
C LEU A 224 -3.21 8.50 -12.75
N ASP A 225 -2.30 7.81 -12.08
CA ASP A 225 -0.98 8.32 -11.72
C ASP A 225 0.08 7.27 -11.95
N ALA A 226 1.18 7.69 -12.56
CA ALA A 226 2.27 6.80 -12.96
C ALA A 226 3.63 7.24 -12.42
N LEU A 227 3.64 8.19 -11.48
CA LEU A 227 4.87 8.68 -10.87
C LEU A 227 4.79 8.54 -9.34
N ARG A 228 5.91 8.24 -8.71
CA ARG A 228 6.17 8.32 -7.27
C ARG A 228 7.39 9.18 -7.00
N ALA A 229 7.59 9.59 -5.76
CA ALA A 229 8.87 10.08 -5.32
C ALA A 229 9.95 9.03 -5.63
N PHE A 230 11.06 9.46 -6.20
CA PHE A 230 12.13 8.54 -6.56
C PHE A 230 13.15 8.39 -5.44
N THR A 231 13.74 7.21 -5.40
CA THR A 231 14.83 6.85 -4.51
C THR A 231 16.17 7.13 -5.19
N ASN A 232 17.26 7.02 -4.45
CA ASN A 232 18.61 7.17 -5.02
C ASN A 232 18.88 6.19 -6.17
N ASN A 233 18.34 4.99 -6.10
CA ASN A 233 18.50 3.99 -7.17
C ASN A 233 17.77 4.36 -8.45
N ASP A 234 16.74 5.17 -8.40
CA ASP A 234 16.02 5.65 -9.58
C ASP A 234 16.83 6.63 -10.43
N ASN A 235 17.94 7.16 -9.93
CA ASN A 235 18.84 8.07 -10.67
C ASN A 235 19.27 7.52 -12.04
N TRP A 236 19.24 6.21 -12.22
CA TRP A 236 19.56 5.54 -13.48
C TRP A 236 18.37 5.52 -14.47
N PHE A 237 17.14 5.76 -14.00
CA PHE A 237 15.92 5.51 -14.76
C PHE A 237 14.95 6.70 -14.81
N TYR A 238 15.11 7.72 -13.99
CA TYR A 238 14.08 8.77 -13.86
C TYR A 238 13.96 9.69 -15.07
N ALA A 239 15.02 9.89 -15.85
CA ALA A 239 15.00 10.83 -16.97
C ALA A 239 13.87 10.54 -17.97
N PRO A 240 13.66 9.30 -18.45
CA PRO A 240 12.54 8.97 -19.33
C PRO A 240 11.16 9.28 -18.72
N TRP A 241 11.00 9.22 -17.39
CA TRP A 241 9.71 9.53 -16.76
C TRP A 241 9.31 10.99 -16.97
N PHE A 242 10.27 11.90 -16.87
CA PHE A 242 10.06 13.33 -17.11
C PHE A 242 10.01 13.67 -18.61
N GLU A 243 10.85 13.05 -19.41
CA GLU A 243 10.83 13.19 -20.87
C GLU A 243 9.50 12.76 -21.48
N HIS A 244 8.82 11.80 -20.86
CA HIS A 244 7.48 11.32 -21.24
C HIS A 244 6.35 11.94 -20.41
N GLY A 245 6.65 12.87 -19.50
CA GLY A 245 5.67 13.69 -18.79
C GLY A 245 4.86 12.97 -17.73
N LEU A 246 5.36 11.87 -17.13
CA LEU A 246 4.62 11.14 -16.10
C LEU A 246 4.28 12.00 -14.87
N HIS A 247 5.04 13.07 -14.63
CA HIS A 247 4.87 14.00 -13.51
C HIS A 247 3.68 14.97 -13.67
N ASN A 248 3.13 15.13 -14.89
CA ASN A 248 2.12 16.13 -15.20
C ASN A 248 1.06 15.61 -16.17
N LEU A 249 0.45 14.46 -15.85
CA LEU A 249 -0.59 13.87 -16.68
C LEU A 249 -1.88 14.68 -16.60
N ILE A 250 -2.39 15.11 -17.76
CA ILE A 250 -3.71 15.69 -17.93
C ILE A 250 -4.65 14.61 -18.46
N HIS A 251 -5.81 14.46 -17.82
CA HIS A 251 -6.79 13.43 -18.15
C HIS A 251 -7.92 14.02 -18.97
N LYS A 252 -8.20 13.43 -20.10
CA LYS A 252 -9.28 13.86 -21.01
C LYS A 252 -10.11 12.65 -21.42
N ALA A 253 -11.38 12.65 -21.05
CA ALA A 253 -12.32 11.68 -21.57
C ALA A 253 -12.63 12.01 -23.05
N THR A 254 -12.45 11.02 -23.91
CA THR A 254 -12.73 11.12 -25.35
C THR A 254 -14.12 10.59 -25.68
N GLU A 255 -14.61 9.64 -24.88
CA GLU A 255 -15.94 9.06 -25.02
C GLU A 255 -16.52 8.74 -23.64
N TYR A 256 -17.84 8.86 -23.51
CA TYR A 256 -18.54 8.30 -22.35
C TYR A 256 -19.95 7.83 -22.69
N LYS A 257 -20.45 6.86 -21.92
CA LYS A 257 -21.83 6.35 -21.99
C LYS A 257 -22.37 6.16 -20.58
N VAL A 258 -23.65 6.35 -20.41
CA VAL A 258 -24.37 6.10 -19.15
C VAL A 258 -25.51 5.12 -19.45
N LEU A 259 -25.52 4.00 -18.74
CA LEU A 259 -26.51 2.92 -18.85
C LEU A 259 -27.21 2.76 -17.52
N ASN A 260 -28.54 2.79 -17.52
CA ASN A 260 -29.36 2.38 -16.39
C ASN A 260 -29.76 0.91 -16.57
N LYS A 261 -29.40 0.05 -15.63
CA LYS A 261 -29.69 -1.40 -15.68
C LYS A 261 -31.09 -1.76 -15.20
N GLY A 262 -31.92 -0.78 -14.79
CA GLY A 262 -33.31 -1.00 -14.40
C GLY A 262 -33.53 -1.62 -13.01
N ASN A 263 -32.45 -2.00 -12.32
CA ASN A 263 -32.47 -2.56 -10.96
C ASN A 263 -31.88 -1.58 -9.92
N GLY A 264 -31.92 -0.28 -10.22
CA GLY A 264 -31.28 0.73 -9.39
C GLY A 264 -29.75 0.80 -9.51
N THR A 265 -29.14 0.15 -10.50
CA THR A 265 -27.70 0.22 -10.77
C THR A 265 -27.42 1.06 -12.00
N LEU A 266 -26.52 2.02 -11.89
CA LEU A 266 -26.02 2.82 -13.01
C LEU A 266 -24.62 2.42 -13.40
N VAL A 267 -24.35 2.35 -14.70
CA VAL A 267 -23.01 2.09 -15.24
C VAL A 267 -22.61 3.27 -16.11
N LEU A 268 -21.46 3.86 -15.78
CA LEU A 268 -20.83 4.88 -16.60
C LEU A 268 -19.55 4.29 -17.20
N SER A 269 -19.41 4.36 -18.51
CA SER A 269 -18.17 3.96 -19.17
C SER A 269 -17.48 5.19 -19.74
N PHE A 270 -16.15 5.26 -19.58
CA PHE A 270 -15.33 6.32 -20.12
C PHE A 270 -14.12 5.72 -20.84
N THR A 271 -13.74 6.33 -21.96
CA THR A 271 -12.40 6.20 -22.53
C THR A 271 -11.63 7.47 -22.21
N VAL A 272 -10.55 7.35 -21.42
CA VAL A 272 -9.77 8.49 -20.93
C VAL A 272 -8.36 8.42 -21.49
N GLU A 273 -7.93 9.46 -22.20
CA GLU A 273 -6.53 9.69 -22.54
C GLU A 273 -5.85 10.47 -21.43
N SER A 274 -4.68 9.99 -20.99
CA SER A 274 -3.84 10.65 -19.98
C SER A 274 -2.48 10.93 -20.59
N GLN A 275 -2.19 12.21 -20.82
CA GLN A 275 -0.98 12.68 -21.49
C GLN A 275 -0.52 14.00 -20.88
N ALA A 276 0.79 14.20 -20.76
CA ALA A 276 1.33 15.51 -20.40
C ALA A 276 1.22 16.52 -21.56
N PRO A 277 1.19 17.82 -21.27
CA PRO A 277 1.17 18.85 -22.31
C PRO A 277 2.51 18.96 -23.07
N ASN A 278 3.61 18.62 -22.40
CA ASN A 278 4.98 18.72 -22.92
C ASN A 278 5.94 17.81 -22.18
N ALA A 279 7.14 17.65 -22.72
CA ALA A 279 8.26 17.00 -22.02
C ALA A 279 8.81 17.88 -20.92
N ALA A 280 9.51 17.26 -19.97
CA ALA A 280 10.32 17.94 -18.97
C ALA A 280 11.66 17.25 -18.81
N ARG A 281 12.60 17.91 -18.11
CA ARG A 281 13.86 17.32 -17.68
C ARG A 281 14.19 17.70 -16.26
N ILE A 282 15.03 16.91 -15.61
CA ILE A 282 15.59 17.27 -14.30
C ILE A 282 16.83 18.12 -14.53
N LYS A 283 16.82 19.32 -13.95
CA LYS A 283 18.01 20.17 -13.80
C LYS A 283 18.63 19.97 -12.43
N GLY A 284 19.92 19.81 -12.38
CA GLY A 284 20.73 19.58 -11.19
C GLY A 284 21.49 18.27 -11.27
N GLY A 285 22.52 18.13 -10.49
CA GLY A 285 23.29 16.89 -10.36
C GLY A 285 22.92 16.15 -9.08
N THR A 286 23.15 14.86 -9.04
CA THR A 286 22.99 14.02 -7.85
C THR A 286 23.83 14.52 -6.66
N SER A 287 24.90 15.26 -6.92
CA SER A 287 25.81 15.82 -5.91
C SER A 287 25.43 17.22 -5.42
N SER A 288 24.46 17.90 -6.04
CA SER A 288 24.12 19.29 -5.66
C SER A 288 22.97 19.43 -4.67
N GLY A 289 22.22 18.33 -4.41
CA GLY A 289 21.02 18.35 -3.56
C GLY A 289 19.88 19.28 -4.06
N LYS A 290 20.07 19.96 -5.21
CA LYS A 290 19.12 20.93 -5.78
C LYS A 290 18.64 20.45 -7.13
N ASN A 291 17.76 19.48 -7.13
CA ASN A 291 17.08 19.06 -8.34
C ASN A 291 15.82 19.89 -8.55
N SER A 292 15.59 20.34 -9.75
CA SER A 292 14.36 21.02 -10.17
C SER A 292 13.85 20.43 -11.47
N ILE A 293 12.52 20.41 -11.62
CA ILE A 293 11.88 20.01 -12.88
C ILE A 293 11.85 21.25 -13.77
N GLU A 294 12.38 21.12 -14.98
CA GLU A 294 12.30 22.12 -16.03
C GLU A 294 11.33 21.65 -17.11
N GLU A 295 10.20 22.31 -17.23
CA GLU A 295 9.22 22.07 -18.29
C GLU A 295 9.77 22.58 -19.64
N LEU A 296 9.80 21.70 -20.64
CA LEU A 296 10.22 22.03 -21.99
C LEU A 296 8.99 22.47 -22.81
N THR A 297 8.53 23.69 -22.58
CA THR A 297 7.30 24.23 -23.16
C THR A 297 7.32 24.40 -24.67
N ASP A 298 8.48 24.39 -25.27
CA ASP A 298 8.72 24.36 -26.73
C ASP A 298 8.56 22.95 -27.32
N ARG A 299 8.68 21.88 -26.49
CA ARG A 299 8.49 20.50 -26.88
C ARG A 299 7.09 20.00 -26.47
N LYS A 300 6.07 20.53 -27.10
CA LYS A 300 4.68 20.13 -26.88
C LYS A 300 4.42 18.71 -27.38
N PHE A 301 3.61 17.96 -26.63
CA PHE A 301 3.20 16.62 -27.02
C PHE A 301 2.04 16.63 -28.01
N GLY A 302 2.18 15.78 -29.03
CA GLY A 302 1.15 15.49 -30.02
C GLY A 302 0.57 14.08 -29.84
N SER A 303 -0.25 13.66 -30.76
CA SER A 303 -0.98 12.38 -30.73
C SER A 303 -0.04 11.13 -30.67
N ASN A 304 1.17 11.23 -31.20
CA ASN A 304 2.15 10.15 -31.27
C ASN A 304 3.10 10.12 -30.05
N ASP A 305 3.08 11.14 -29.22
CA ASP A 305 3.87 11.15 -28.00
C ASP A 305 3.27 10.22 -26.95
N PHE A 306 4.01 9.98 -25.86
CA PHE A 306 3.60 9.07 -24.82
C PHE A 306 2.25 9.43 -24.22
N LYS A 307 1.36 8.45 -24.12
CA LYS A 307 0.09 8.57 -23.40
C LYS A 307 -0.40 7.22 -22.90
N PHE A 308 -1.24 7.29 -21.90
CA PHE A 308 -2.10 6.18 -21.50
C PHE A 308 -3.49 6.33 -22.11
N VAL A 309 -4.10 5.21 -22.44
CA VAL A 309 -5.52 5.11 -22.75
C VAL A 309 -6.15 4.17 -21.72
N THR A 310 -7.14 4.68 -20.99
CA THR A 310 -7.81 3.93 -19.94
C THR A 310 -9.28 3.75 -20.29
N ASN A 311 -9.73 2.49 -20.38
CA ASN A 311 -11.15 2.17 -20.44
C ASN A 311 -11.64 1.94 -19.01
N GLN A 312 -12.54 2.80 -18.55
CA GLN A 312 -13.10 2.79 -17.20
C GLN A 312 -14.56 2.38 -17.24
N ILE A 313 -14.95 1.54 -16.31
CA ILE A 313 -16.35 1.16 -16.04
C ILE A 313 -16.61 1.49 -14.57
N TRP A 314 -17.42 2.52 -14.36
CA TRP A 314 -17.90 2.88 -13.03
C TRP A 314 -19.30 2.28 -12.84
N THR A 315 -19.47 1.52 -11.78
CA THR A 315 -20.77 1.00 -11.38
C THR A 315 -21.19 1.67 -10.07
N VAL A 316 -22.32 2.35 -10.10
CA VAL A 316 -22.91 3.01 -8.94
C VAL A 316 -24.12 2.19 -8.50
N TYR A 317 -24.07 1.72 -7.26
CA TYR A 317 -25.11 0.84 -6.68
C TYR A 317 -26.13 1.65 -5.86
N PRO A 318 -27.34 1.08 -5.62
CA PRO A 318 -28.40 1.78 -4.89
C PRO A 318 -28.05 2.21 -3.48
N ASP A 319 -27.13 1.51 -2.80
CA ASP A 319 -26.64 1.83 -1.45
C ASP A 319 -25.56 2.93 -1.43
N GLY A 320 -25.19 3.46 -2.61
CA GLY A 320 -24.13 4.45 -2.75
C GLY A 320 -22.72 3.85 -2.92
N SER A 321 -22.57 2.53 -2.91
CA SER A 321 -21.31 1.88 -3.27
C SER A 321 -20.94 2.20 -4.70
N ILE A 322 -19.66 2.48 -4.96
CA ILE A 322 -19.14 2.81 -6.29
C ILE A 322 -17.94 1.92 -6.58
N GLU A 323 -18.02 1.19 -7.67
CA GLU A 323 -16.94 0.32 -8.17
C GLU A 323 -16.31 0.93 -9.42
N LEU A 324 -14.98 0.90 -9.49
CA LEU A 324 -14.22 1.23 -10.68
C LEU A 324 -13.50 -0.01 -11.21
N GLN A 325 -13.83 -0.43 -12.40
CA GLN A 325 -13.05 -1.38 -13.19
C GLN A 325 -12.33 -0.61 -14.29
N SER A 326 -11.02 -0.82 -14.44
CA SER A 326 -10.24 -0.12 -15.45
C SER A 326 -9.24 -1.03 -16.17
N SER A 327 -9.12 -0.84 -17.48
CA SER A 327 -8.10 -1.44 -18.32
C SER A 327 -7.21 -0.33 -18.87
N ILE A 328 -5.92 -0.38 -18.55
CA ILE A 328 -4.96 0.66 -18.86
C ILE A 328 -3.98 0.14 -19.90
N THR A 329 -3.81 0.89 -20.98
CA THR A 329 -2.82 0.62 -22.03
C THR A 329 -1.96 1.86 -22.25
N SER A 330 -0.74 1.67 -22.74
CA SER A 330 0.12 2.76 -23.19
C SER A 330 0.55 2.54 -24.63
N ASN A 331 0.86 3.60 -25.34
CA ASN A 331 1.38 3.53 -26.70
C ASN A 331 2.89 3.24 -26.75
N ARG A 332 3.56 3.02 -25.60
CA ARG A 332 4.98 2.63 -25.47
C ARG A 332 5.17 1.58 -24.41
N SER A 333 5.34 0.34 -24.81
CA SER A 333 5.54 -0.81 -23.91
C SER A 333 6.94 -0.87 -23.31
N SER A 334 7.92 -0.15 -23.87
CA SER A 334 9.32 -0.16 -23.40
C SER A 334 9.61 0.81 -22.25
N LEU A 335 8.68 1.71 -21.91
CA LEU A 335 8.86 2.61 -20.77
C LEU A 335 8.62 1.85 -19.46
N VAL A 336 9.67 1.71 -18.66
CA VAL A 336 9.57 1.15 -17.31
C VAL A 336 8.92 2.18 -16.40
N LEU A 337 7.76 1.84 -15.84
CA LEU A 337 7.00 2.73 -14.96
C LEU A 337 7.46 2.57 -13.50
N PRO A 338 7.64 3.68 -12.75
CA PRO A 338 7.95 3.62 -11.31
C PRO A 338 6.76 3.20 -10.46
N ARG A 339 5.54 3.46 -10.97
CA ARG A 339 4.25 3.13 -10.37
C ARG A 339 3.17 3.16 -11.44
N LEU A 340 2.08 2.47 -11.21
CA LEU A 340 0.83 2.63 -11.94
C LEU A 340 -0.34 2.43 -10.98
N GLY A 341 -1.22 3.41 -10.88
CA GLY A 341 -2.36 3.35 -9.97
C GLY A 341 -3.27 4.56 -10.09
N TYR A 342 -4.17 4.68 -9.13
CA TYR A 342 -5.06 5.84 -9.01
C TYR A 342 -4.72 6.63 -7.76
N VAL A 343 -4.76 7.94 -7.86
CA VAL A 343 -4.61 8.88 -6.74
C VAL A 343 -5.88 9.70 -6.61
N MET A 344 -6.38 9.82 -5.40
CA MET A 344 -7.48 10.71 -5.03
C MET A 344 -7.10 11.50 -3.77
N LYS A 345 -7.78 12.64 -3.55
CA LYS A 345 -7.61 13.43 -2.33
C LYS A 345 -8.92 13.43 -1.55
N VAL A 346 -8.79 13.20 -0.26
CA VAL A 346 -9.91 13.27 0.70
C VAL A 346 -9.71 14.46 1.65
N PRO A 347 -10.79 15.01 2.23
CA PRO A 347 -10.69 16.09 3.22
C PRO A 347 -9.82 15.72 4.42
N GLN A 348 -9.19 16.72 5.03
CA GLN A 348 -8.24 16.57 6.15
C GLN A 348 -8.83 15.83 7.37
N GLN A 349 -10.13 15.87 7.58
CA GLN A 349 -10.80 15.11 8.65
C GLN A 349 -10.62 13.60 8.54
N TYR A 350 -10.30 13.08 7.36
CA TYR A 350 -9.96 11.66 7.09
C TYR A 350 -8.46 11.41 7.18
N SER A 351 -7.78 12.06 8.13
CA SER A 351 -6.33 11.91 8.33
C SER A 351 -5.92 10.57 8.96
N ASN A 352 -6.85 9.82 9.53
CA ASN A 352 -6.63 8.45 10.00
C ASN A 352 -7.21 7.47 8.98
N PHE A 353 -6.50 6.37 8.77
CA PHE A 353 -6.94 5.32 7.88
C PHE A 353 -6.65 3.94 8.46
N THR A 354 -7.46 2.99 8.08
CA THR A 354 -7.27 1.57 8.40
C THR A 354 -7.24 0.79 7.10
N TYR A 355 -6.30 -0.14 6.99
CA TYR A 355 -6.21 -1.02 5.83
C TYR A 355 -5.99 -2.47 6.26
N TYR A 356 -6.45 -3.39 5.44
CA TYR A 356 -6.15 -4.81 5.54
C TYR A 356 -5.14 -5.17 4.45
N GLY A 357 -3.99 -5.68 4.84
CA GLY A 357 -2.92 -5.99 3.92
C GLY A 357 -1.59 -6.24 4.61
N ARG A 358 -0.53 -6.31 3.81
CA ARG A 358 0.82 -6.52 4.32
C ARG A 358 1.40 -5.21 4.87
N GLY A 359 1.86 -5.22 6.09
CA GLY A 359 2.37 -4.04 6.78
C GLY A 359 3.06 -4.37 8.11
N PRO A 360 3.26 -3.37 9.00
CA PRO A 360 2.77 -1.97 8.92
C PRO A 360 3.63 -1.04 8.07
N ILE A 361 4.82 -1.43 7.66
CA ILE A 361 5.77 -0.61 6.89
C ILE A 361 5.70 -0.97 5.40
N ASP A 362 6.26 -0.09 4.56
CA ASP A 362 6.34 -0.30 3.12
C ASP A 362 7.05 -1.61 2.78
N ASN A 363 6.59 -2.27 1.75
CA ASN A 363 7.16 -3.52 1.27
C ASN A 363 7.24 -3.54 -0.27
N TYR A 364 8.16 -4.36 -0.78
CA TYR A 364 8.41 -4.56 -2.20
C TYR A 364 8.51 -6.05 -2.52
N ALA A 365 8.59 -6.40 -3.79
CA ALA A 365 8.69 -7.80 -4.22
C ALA A 365 9.88 -8.55 -3.60
N ASP A 366 11.00 -7.85 -3.40
CA ASP A 366 12.24 -8.36 -2.81
C ASP A 366 12.35 -8.15 -1.28
N ARG A 367 11.37 -7.50 -0.66
CA ARG A 367 11.39 -7.10 0.76
C ARG A 367 9.99 -7.08 1.35
N LYS A 368 9.45 -8.25 1.64
CA LYS A 368 8.07 -8.42 2.12
C LYS A 368 7.88 -9.53 3.15
N SER A 369 8.85 -10.44 3.33
CA SER A 369 8.67 -11.59 4.23
C SER A 369 8.75 -11.22 5.70
N GLY A 370 9.38 -10.07 6.02
CA GLY A 370 9.40 -9.48 7.36
C GLY A 370 8.13 -8.73 7.77
N GLN A 371 7.12 -8.69 6.90
CA GLN A 371 5.84 -8.00 7.11
C GLN A 371 4.69 -9.01 7.10
N PHE A 372 3.64 -8.75 7.88
CA PHE A 372 2.49 -9.65 8.01
C PHE A 372 1.23 -9.07 7.41
N ILE A 373 0.28 -9.93 7.05
CA ILE A 373 -1.04 -9.54 6.55
C ILE A 373 -1.97 -9.43 7.75
N GLU A 374 -2.26 -8.21 8.14
CA GLU A 374 -3.11 -7.89 9.29
C GLU A 374 -3.96 -6.64 8.98
N GLN A 375 -4.81 -6.24 9.90
CA GLN A 375 -5.46 -4.95 9.84
C GLN A 375 -4.62 -3.92 10.59
N TYR A 376 -4.20 -2.87 9.89
CA TYR A 376 -3.38 -1.80 10.43
C TYR A 376 -4.13 -0.47 10.40
N THR A 377 -3.94 0.32 11.44
CA THR A 377 -4.47 1.69 11.53
C THR A 377 -3.31 2.65 11.74
N ASN A 378 -3.26 3.70 10.94
CA ASN A 378 -2.26 4.75 11.07
C ASN A 378 -2.87 6.10 10.70
N SER A 379 -2.11 7.17 10.95
CA SER A 379 -2.44 8.51 10.47
C SER A 379 -1.57 8.86 9.26
N VAL A 380 -2.05 9.77 8.42
CA VAL A 380 -1.27 10.31 7.29
C VAL A 380 0.06 10.91 7.78
N ALA A 381 0.04 11.61 8.92
CA ALA A 381 1.26 12.14 9.52
C ALA A 381 2.21 11.04 10.03
N GLY A 382 1.67 9.91 10.49
CA GLY A 382 2.45 8.75 10.95
C GLY A 382 3.18 8.00 9.84
N GLU A 383 2.77 8.19 8.57
CA GLU A 383 3.47 7.62 7.42
C GLU A 383 4.68 8.46 6.97
N PHE A 384 4.89 9.63 7.60
CA PHE A 384 6.04 10.45 7.26
C PHE A 384 7.32 9.81 7.79
N VAL A 385 8.26 9.55 6.88
CA VAL A 385 9.60 9.05 7.22
C VAL A 385 10.61 10.20 7.07
N ASN A 386 11.30 10.50 8.16
CA ASN A 386 12.36 11.49 8.15
C ASN A 386 13.61 10.89 7.50
N PHE A 387 13.69 10.98 6.19
CA PHE A 387 14.84 10.52 5.41
C PHE A 387 15.77 11.71 5.16
N PRO A 388 17.09 11.59 5.41
CA PRO A 388 18.06 12.65 5.13
C PRO A 388 18.29 12.87 3.65
#